data_0509a2930b8572fa1d3d2787901265aa
#
_entry.id   0509a2930b8572fa1d3d2787901265aa
#
_cell.length_a   1.000
_cell.length_b   1.000
_cell.length_c   1.000
_cell.angle_alpha   90.00
_cell.angle_beta   90.00
_cell.angle_gamma   90.00
#
_symmetry.space_group_name_H-M   'P 1'
#
loop_
_entity.id
_entity.type
_entity.pdbx_description
1 polymer ?
#
loop_
_entity_poly.entity_id
_entity_poly.type
_entity_poly.pdbx_seq_one_letter_code
_entity_poly.pdbx_strand_id
1 'polypeptide(L)'
;CCEVFDYLSLGAIIDGRVFCVHGGLSPHIQKLDQIRTIDRKQEVPQDGAMCDLLWSDPDDITGWGISPRGAGCLFGGDVVKSFIHTNGLDLVARAHQLILEGYKHMFDATIVTVWSAPNYCYRCGNVASILQLDDALNQKYQTFDAAEQAMYVPRTTDAARLAFRPNGPRLTISYRWRSVQSPVADLFPTMTEVRRARHLHGR
;
A
#
# COMPACT_ATOMS: atom_id res chain seq x y z
N CYS A 1 18.83 -0.17 0.35
CA CYS A 1 17.45 -0.71 0.32
C CYS A 1 16.71 -0.33 -0.98
N CYS A 2 16.75 0.93 -1.45
CA CYS A 2 16.01 1.38 -2.65
C CYS A 2 16.32 0.54 -3.90
N GLU A 3 17.59 0.20 -4.13
CA GLU A 3 17.98 -0.66 -5.26
C GLU A 3 17.32 -2.05 -5.26
N VAL A 4 16.99 -2.60 -4.09
CA VAL A 4 16.24 -3.87 -3.99
C VAL A 4 14.81 -3.70 -4.44
N PHE A 5 14.21 -2.56 -4.12
CA PHE A 5 12.81 -2.28 -4.48
C PHE A 5 12.62 -2.14 -5.99
N ASP A 6 13.64 -1.68 -6.72
CA ASP A 6 13.60 -1.58 -8.19
C ASP A 6 13.42 -2.94 -8.88
N TYR A 7 13.71 -4.03 -8.18
CA TYR A 7 13.59 -5.41 -8.69
C TYR A 7 12.35 -6.15 -8.18
N LEU A 8 11.54 -5.54 -7.29
CA LEU A 8 10.31 -6.17 -6.83
C LEU A 8 9.24 -6.15 -7.92
N SER A 9 8.48 -7.23 -8.02
CA SER A 9 7.38 -7.34 -8.97
C SER A 9 6.24 -6.37 -8.61
N LEU A 10 5.59 -5.79 -9.63
CA LEU A 10 4.40 -4.93 -9.47
C LEU A 10 3.13 -5.72 -9.16
N GLY A 11 3.08 -6.98 -9.50
CA GLY A 11 1.98 -7.88 -9.25
C GLY A 11 2.40 -9.34 -9.33
N ALA A 12 1.50 -10.22 -8.94
CA ALA A 12 1.70 -11.67 -9.01
C ALA A 12 0.43 -12.36 -9.51
N ILE A 13 0.59 -13.52 -10.14
CA ILE A 13 -0.51 -14.38 -10.55
C ILE A 13 -0.40 -15.69 -9.77
N ILE A 14 -1.49 -16.09 -9.12
CA ILE A 14 -1.59 -17.36 -8.42
C ILE A 14 -2.45 -18.29 -9.28
N ASP A 15 -1.88 -19.43 -9.66
CA ASP A 15 -2.49 -20.51 -10.46
C ASP A 15 -3.23 -20.03 -11.72
N GLY A 16 -2.71 -18.95 -12.36
CA GLY A 16 -3.33 -18.38 -13.56
C GLY A 16 -4.71 -17.73 -13.34
N ARG A 17 -5.24 -17.70 -12.12
CA ARG A 17 -6.63 -17.35 -11.80
C ARG A 17 -6.78 -16.18 -10.83
N VAL A 18 -5.80 -15.92 -9.96
CA VAL A 18 -5.86 -14.80 -9.01
C VAL A 18 -4.78 -13.79 -9.34
N PHE A 19 -5.16 -12.56 -9.65
CA PHE A 19 -4.23 -11.45 -9.86
C PHE A 19 -4.04 -10.67 -8.56
N CYS A 20 -2.81 -10.62 -8.06
CA CYS A 20 -2.42 -9.86 -6.89
C CYS A 20 -1.72 -8.57 -7.32
N VAL A 21 -2.15 -7.43 -6.80
CA VAL A 21 -1.58 -6.11 -7.07
C VAL A 21 -1.72 -5.21 -5.84
N HIS A 22 -0.89 -4.19 -5.68
CA HIS A 22 -0.97 -3.33 -4.50
C HIS A 22 -2.16 -2.36 -4.55
N GLY A 23 -2.22 -1.49 -5.57
CA GLY A 23 -3.29 -0.51 -5.77
C GLY A 23 -4.47 -1.13 -6.53
N GLY A 24 -4.41 -1.16 -7.84
CA GLY A 24 -5.53 -1.68 -8.63
C GLY A 24 -5.24 -1.78 -10.12
N LEU A 25 -6.27 -1.59 -10.92
CA LEU A 25 -6.21 -1.69 -12.37
C LEU A 25 -5.79 -0.37 -13.01
N SER A 26 -5.40 -0.45 -14.28
CA SER A 26 -4.97 0.69 -15.10
C SER A 26 -5.73 0.72 -16.43
N PRO A 27 -6.16 1.89 -16.91
CA PRO A 27 -6.73 2.01 -18.26
C PRO A 27 -5.73 1.69 -19.36
N HIS A 28 -4.42 1.71 -19.04
CA HIS A 28 -3.34 1.38 -19.97
C HIS A 28 -3.04 -0.12 -20.03
N ILE A 29 -3.58 -0.92 -19.11
CA ILE A 29 -3.33 -2.36 -18.98
C ILE A 29 -4.63 -3.14 -19.19
N GLN A 30 -4.78 -3.78 -20.33
CA GLN A 30 -5.90 -4.66 -20.63
C GLN A 30 -5.52 -6.14 -20.45
N LYS A 31 -4.25 -6.48 -20.76
CA LYS A 31 -3.73 -7.84 -20.64
C LYS A 31 -2.56 -7.87 -19.64
N LEU A 32 -2.49 -8.95 -18.86
CA LEU A 32 -1.44 -9.17 -17.88
C LEU A 32 -0.03 -9.08 -18.46
N ASP A 33 0.17 -9.54 -19.72
CA ASP A 33 1.49 -9.48 -20.36
C ASP A 33 2.00 -8.05 -20.56
N GLN A 34 1.12 -7.05 -20.63
CA GLN A 34 1.53 -5.65 -20.72
C GLN A 34 2.25 -5.17 -19.44
N ILE A 35 1.97 -5.79 -18.28
CA ILE A 35 2.68 -5.47 -17.03
C ILE A 35 4.16 -5.84 -17.13
N ARG A 36 4.49 -6.91 -17.87
CA ARG A 36 5.88 -7.37 -18.06
C ARG A 36 6.72 -6.41 -18.88
N THR A 37 6.10 -5.54 -19.66
CA THR A 37 6.79 -4.56 -20.51
C THR A 37 7.09 -3.25 -19.80
N ILE A 38 6.60 -3.07 -18.57
CA ILE A 38 6.85 -1.87 -17.77
C ILE A 38 8.32 -1.85 -17.35
N ASP A 39 9.01 -0.73 -17.62
CA ASP A 39 10.32 -0.48 -17.04
C ASP A 39 10.17 -0.30 -15.52
N ARG A 40 10.57 -1.36 -14.77
CA ARG A 40 10.39 -1.39 -13.32
C ARG A 40 11.49 -0.64 -12.58
N LYS A 41 12.68 -0.52 -13.19
CA LYS A 41 13.86 0.09 -12.55
C LYS A 41 13.81 1.62 -12.63
N GLN A 42 12.81 2.20 -12.00
CA GLN A 42 12.61 3.65 -11.93
C GLN A 42 11.83 4.02 -10.66
N GLU A 43 11.88 5.28 -10.28
CA GLU A 43 10.93 5.84 -9.32
C GLU A 43 9.52 5.77 -9.89
N VAL A 44 8.52 5.66 -8.99
CA VAL A 44 7.12 5.60 -9.43
C VAL A 44 6.76 6.88 -10.18
N PRO A 45 6.35 6.79 -11.46
CA PRO A 45 5.92 7.95 -12.22
C PRO A 45 4.69 8.62 -11.59
N GLN A 46 4.43 9.87 -11.97
CA GLN A 46 3.23 10.58 -11.49
C GLN A 46 1.94 10.09 -12.15
N ASP A 47 2.04 9.45 -13.30
CA ASP A 47 0.93 8.89 -14.08
C ASP A 47 1.37 7.63 -14.84
N GLY A 48 0.44 7.00 -15.56
CA GLY A 48 0.68 5.84 -16.39
C GLY A 48 0.55 4.50 -15.66
N ALA A 49 0.79 3.41 -16.39
CA ALA A 49 0.50 2.06 -15.95
C ALA A 49 1.12 1.66 -14.61
N MET A 50 2.38 2.00 -14.37
CA MET A 50 3.06 1.68 -13.12
C MET A 50 2.44 2.45 -11.94
N CYS A 51 2.14 3.74 -12.12
CA CYS A 51 1.45 4.54 -11.12
C CYS A 51 0.08 3.95 -10.80
N ASP A 52 -0.70 3.60 -11.81
CA ASP A 52 -2.06 3.07 -11.63
C ASP A 52 -2.06 1.75 -10.87
N LEU A 53 -1.18 0.82 -11.22
CA LEU A 53 -1.07 -0.47 -10.50
C LEU A 53 -0.76 -0.30 -9.01
N LEU A 54 -0.13 0.79 -8.63
CA LEU A 54 0.26 1.08 -7.25
C LEU A 54 -0.73 1.98 -6.51
N TRP A 55 -1.54 2.80 -7.21
CA TRP A 55 -2.34 3.86 -6.60
C TRP A 55 -3.84 3.81 -6.89
N SER A 56 -4.29 3.04 -7.91
CA SER A 56 -5.71 2.99 -8.28
C SER A 56 -6.56 2.27 -7.23
N ASP A 57 -7.80 2.72 -7.09
CA ASP A 57 -8.77 2.19 -6.13
C ASP A 57 -10.08 1.77 -6.81
N PRO A 58 -10.71 0.64 -6.42
CA PRO A 58 -12.08 0.33 -6.81
C PRO A 58 -13.06 1.28 -6.12
N ASP A 59 -14.10 1.70 -6.84
CA ASP A 59 -15.16 2.54 -6.30
C ASP A 59 -16.50 2.19 -6.96
N ASP A 60 -17.61 2.58 -6.33
CA ASP A 60 -18.97 2.32 -6.83
C ASP A 60 -19.35 3.30 -7.94
N ILE A 61 -18.62 3.21 -9.05
CA ILE A 61 -18.80 4.00 -10.27
C ILE A 61 -18.88 3.08 -11.49
N THR A 62 -19.24 3.63 -12.64
CA THR A 62 -19.13 2.96 -13.95
C THR A 62 -17.90 3.49 -14.69
N GLY A 63 -17.10 2.58 -15.24
CA GLY A 63 -15.87 2.93 -15.98
C GLY A 63 -14.76 3.45 -15.09
N TRP A 64 -14.05 4.45 -15.58
CA TRP A 64 -12.89 5.05 -14.93
C TRP A 64 -13.22 6.42 -14.36
N GLY A 65 -12.66 6.75 -13.19
CA GLY A 65 -12.78 8.04 -12.53
C GLY A 65 -11.44 8.63 -12.08
N ILE A 66 -11.48 9.91 -11.75
CA ILE A 66 -10.30 10.63 -11.22
C ILE A 66 -10.10 10.25 -9.76
N SER A 67 -8.90 9.79 -9.41
CA SER A 67 -8.58 9.47 -8.03
C SER A 67 -8.41 10.76 -7.17
N PRO A 68 -9.07 10.85 -6.02
CA PRO A 68 -8.88 11.97 -5.09
C PRO A 68 -7.49 11.98 -4.45
N ARG A 69 -6.71 10.91 -4.62
CA ARG A 69 -5.32 10.84 -4.16
C ARG A 69 -4.38 11.72 -4.99
N GLY A 70 -4.81 12.12 -6.20
CA GLY A 70 -3.96 12.83 -7.16
C GLY A 70 -2.96 11.93 -7.91
N ALA A 71 -3.09 10.60 -7.75
CA ALA A 71 -2.34 9.56 -8.45
C ALA A 71 -3.23 8.34 -8.65
N GLY A 72 -3.03 7.59 -9.73
CA GLY A 72 -3.87 6.47 -10.11
C GLY A 72 -5.27 6.89 -10.55
N CYS A 73 -6.16 5.91 -10.68
CA CYS A 73 -7.54 6.07 -11.13
C CYS A 73 -8.52 5.44 -10.13
N LEU A 74 -9.77 5.87 -10.16
CA LEU A 74 -10.91 5.08 -9.66
C LEU A 74 -11.41 4.17 -10.79
N PHE A 75 -11.89 2.98 -10.44
CA PHE A 75 -12.45 2.03 -11.42
C PHE A 75 -13.65 1.27 -10.88
N GLY A 76 -14.64 1.10 -11.74
CA GLY A 76 -15.89 0.44 -11.40
C GLY A 76 -15.88 -1.07 -11.58
N GLY A 77 -16.98 -1.72 -11.17
CA GLY A 77 -17.17 -3.15 -11.29
C GLY A 77 -17.21 -3.67 -12.73
N ASP A 78 -17.65 -2.85 -13.68
CA ASP A 78 -17.63 -3.14 -15.12
C ASP A 78 -16.20 -3.29 -15.64
N VAL A 79 -15.27 -2.43 -15.17
CA VAL A 79 -13.85 -2.50 -15.50
C VAL A 79 -13.24 -3.79 -14.93
N VAL A 80 -13.53 -4.12 -13.66
CA VAL A 80 -13.02 -5.35 -13.03
C VAL A 80 -13.52 -6.58 -13.78
N LYS A 81 -14.81 -6.66 -14.09
CA LYS A 81 -15.42 -7.79 -14.81
C LYS A 81 -14.80 -7.96 -16.21
N SER A 82 -14.60 -6.85 -16.92
CA SER A 82 -13.94 -6.87 -18.23
C SER A 82 -12.50 -7.37 -18.17
N PHE A 83 -11.72 -6.89 -17.18
CA PHE A 83 -10.34 -7.29 -16.97
C PHE A 83 -10.21 -8.78 -16.62
N ILE A 84 -11.04 -9.27 -15.69
CA ILE A 84 -11.11 -10.68 -15.30
C ILE A 84 -11.44 -11.55 -16.51
N HIS A 85 -12.49 -11.21 -17.24
CA HIS A 85 -12.90 -11.97 -18.42
C HIS A 85 -11.79 -12.02 -19.50
N THR A 86 -11.16 -10.87 -19.78
CA THR A 86 -10.11 -10.77 -20.81
C THR A 86 -8.87 -11.61 -20.47
N ASN A 87 -8.57 -11.78 -19.17
CA ASN A 87 -7.36 -12.46 -18.70
C ASN A 87 -7.62 -13.86 -18.15
N GLY A 88 -8.88 -14.36 -18.18
CA GLY A 88 -9.24 -15.68 -17.64
C GLY A 88 -9.05 -15.81 -16.13
N LEU A 89 -9.25 -14.71 -15.40
CA LEU A 89 -9.10 -14.66 -13.95
C LEU A 89 -10.44 -14.88 -13.23
N ASP A 90 -10.36 -15.24 -11.95
CA ASP A 90 -11.53 -15.32 -11.07
C ASP A 90 -11.55 -14.18 -10.05
N LEU A 91 -10.38 -13.70 -9.65
CA LEU A 91 -10.25 -12.75 -8.55
C LEU A 91 -9.12 -11.76 -8.80
N VAL A 92 -9.36 -10.50 -8.43
CA VAL A 92 -8.33 -9.50 -8.18
C VAL A 92 -8.17 -9.33 -6.67
N ALA A 93 -7.00 -9.64 -6.12
CA ALA A 93 -6.66 -9.42 -4.72
C ALA A 93 -5.73 -8.21 -4.62
N ARG A 94 -6.14 -7.20 -3.84
CA ARG A 94 -5.39 -5.95 -3.71
C ARG A 94 -5.35 -5.44 -2.26
N ALA A 95 -4.64 -4.38 -1.99
CA ALA A 95 -4.47 -3.78 -0.65
C ALA A 95 -4.85 -2.29 -0.64
N HIS A 96 -3.99 -1.39 -0.29
CA HIS A 96 -3.95 0.06 -0.47
C HIS A 96 -5.07 0.89 0.21
N GLN A 97 -6.30 0.41 0.34
CA GLN A 97 -7.38 1.08 1.07
C GLN A 97 -7.56 0.50 2.47
N LEU A 98 -7.66 1.37 3.47
CA LEU A 98 -7.93 0.98 4.85
C LEU A 98 -9.32 0.33 4.95
N ILE A 99 -9.37 -0.88 5.47
CA ILE A 99 -10.60 -1.59 5.79
C ILE A 99 -10.61 -1.90 7.29
N LEU A 100 -11.62 -1.43 8.01
CA LEU A 100 -11.68 -1.57 9.47
C LEU A 100 -11.75 -3.03 9.91
N GLU A 101 -12.46 -3.86 9.14
CA GLU A 101 -12.65 -5.30 9.35
C GLU A 101 -11.50 -6.15 8.79
N GLY A 102 -10.47 -5.53 8.22
CA GLY A 102 -9.28 -6.16 7.66
C GLY A 102 -9.43 -6.59 6.20
N TYR A 103 -10.62 -6.86 5.68
CA TYR A 103 -10.85 -7.17 4.27
C TYR A 103 -12.26 -6.77 3.81
N LYS A 104 -12.42 -6.54 2.51
CA LYS A 104 -13.71 -6.19 1.89
C LYS A 104 -13.80 -6.70 0.46
N HIS A 105 -14.84 -7.45 0.16
CA HIS A 105 -15.22 -7.81 -1.21
C HIS A 105 -16.05 -6.70 -1.86
N MET A 106 -15.86 -6.52 -3.16
CA MET A 106 -16.67 -5.65 -4.00
C MET A 106 -17.02 -6.36 -5.32
N PHE A 107 -18.02 -5.86 -6.02
CA PHE A 107 -18.42 -6.27 -7.37
C PHE A 107 -18.66 -7.78 -7.52
N ASP A 108 -19.60 -8.31 -6.74
CA ASP A 108 -19.94 -9.74 -6.71
C ASP A 108 -18.70 -10.62 -6.35
N ALA A 109 -17.88 -10.15 -5.43
CA ALA A 109 -16.67 -10.81 -4.95
C ALA A 109 -15.58 -11.05 -6.03
N THR A 110 -15.62 -10.32 -7.14
CA THR A 110 -14.58 -10.39 -8.19
C THR A 110 -13.31 -9.62 -7.83
N ILE A 111 -13.37 -8.75 -6.83
CA ILE A 111 -12.23 -8.05 -6.26
C ILE A 111 -12.31 -8.06 -4.75
N VAL A 112 -11.18 -8.23 -4.08
CA VAL A 112 -11.06 -8.13 -2.63
C VAL A 112 -9.94 -7.18 -2.25
N THR A 113 -10.24 -6.27 -1.32
CA THR A 113 -9.22 -5.49 -0.62
C THR A 113 -8.84 -6.22 0.66
N VAL A 114 -7.55 -6.52 0.85
CA VAL A 114 -6.99 -7.16 2.03
C VAL A 114 -6.04 -6.16 2.70
N TRP A 115 -6.37 -5.76 3.93
CA TRP A 115 -5.57 -4.81 4.68
C TRP A 115 -4.81 -5.52 5.80
N SER A 116 -3.48 -5.51 5.76
CA SER A 116 -2.62 -6.30 6.65
C SER A 116 -1.83 -5.46 7.66
N ALA A 117 -2.18 -4.18 7.87
CA ALA A 117 -1.55 -3.32 8.87
C ALA A 117 -2.55 -2.99 9.99
N PRO A 118 -2.50 -3.69 11.14
CA PRO A 118 -3.45 -3.48 12.23
C PRO A 118 -3.20 -2.14 12.92
N ASN A 119 -4.27 -1.54 13.46
CA ASN A 119 -4.23 -0.22 14.12
C ASN A 119 -3.40 0.80 13.34
N TYR A 120 -3.75 0.99 12.06
CA TYR A 120 -2.99 1.83 11.13
C TYR A 120 -2.75 3.23 11.70
N CYS A 121 -1.52 3.72 11.53
CA CYS A 121 -1.05 4.97 12.14
C CYS A 121 -1.21 5.01 13.66
N TYR A 122 -1.31 3.86 14.33
CA TYR A 122 -1.51 3.71 15.78
C TYR A 122 -2.78 4.37 16.32
N ARG A 123 -3.77 4.62 15.47
CA ARG A 123 -4.99 5.35 15.84
C ARG A 123 -6.26 4.90 15.12
N CYS A 124 -6.16 4.13 14.02
CA CYS A 124 -7.35 3.78 13.24
C CYS A 124 -8.20 2.69 13.88
N GLY A 125 -7.65 1.91 14.84
CA GLY A 125 -8.38 0.86 15.56
C GLY A 125 -8.85 -0.30 14.67
N ASN A 126 -8.32 -0.40 13.44
CA ASN A 126 -8.66 -1.47 12.52
C ASN A 126 -7.93 -2.77 12.87
N VAL A 127 -8.57 -3.89 12.58
CA VAL A 127 -7.90 -5.19 12.52
C VAL A 127 -7.18 -5.35 11.18
N ALA A 128 -6.26 -6.28 11.10
CA ALA A 128 -5.60 -6.67 9.87
C ALA A 128 -6.10 -8.02 9.38
N SER A 129 -5.85 -8.36 8.14
CA SER A 129 -6.24 -9.63 7.55
C SER A 129 -5.16 -10.20 6.65
N ILE A 130 -5.15 -11.53 6.54
CA ILE A 130 -4.39 -12.31 5.56
C ILE A 130 -5.39 -13.14 4.75
N LEU A 131 -5.26 -13.11 3.44
CA LEU A 131 -5.95 -14.03 2.54
C LEU A 131 -5.12 -15.30 2.37
N GLN A 132 -5.71 -16.43 2.69
CA GLN A 132 -5.17 -17.76 2.44
C GLN A 132 -5.96 -18.42 1.31
N LEU A 133 -5.25 -19.01 0.36
CA LEU A 133 -5.82 -19.77 -0.74
C LEU A 133 -5.35 -21.21 -0.60
N ASP A 134 -6.28 -22.16 -0.71
CA ASP A 134 -5.96 -23.57 -0.80
C ASP A 134 -5.68 -23.98 -2.27
N ASP A 135 -5.36 -25.26 -2.51
CA ASP A 135 -5.06 -25.79 -3.84
C ASP A 135 -6.24 -25.69 -4.83
N ALA A 136 -7.47 -25.53 -4.32
CA ALA A 136 -8.67 -25.29 -5.11
C ALA A 136 -9.01 -23.79 -5.23
N LEU A 137 -8.15 -22.91 -4.72
CA LEU A 137 -8.32 -21.45 -4.62
C LEU A 137 -9.51 -21.01 -3.74
N ASN A 138 -9.97 -21.88 -2.82
CA ASN A 138 -10.94 -21.45 -1.82
C ASN A 138 -10.31 -20.41 -0.91
N GLN A 139 -11.07 -19.32 -0.68
CA GLN A 139 -10.60 -18.17 0.08
C GLN A 139 -10.89 -18.35 1.56
N LYS A 140 -9.87 -18.17 2.41
CA LYS A 140 -10.01 -18.08 3.85
C LYS A 140 -9.32 -16.81 4.35
N TYR A 141 -10.02 -16.04 5.16
CA TYR A 141 -9.49 -14.81 5.76
C TYR A 141 -9.16 -15.07 7.22
N GLN A 142 -7.94 -14.73 7.60
CA GLN A 142 -7.50 -14.73 8.99
C GLN A 142 -7.28 -13.29 9.43
N THR A 143 -8.08 -12.84 10.39
CA THR A 143 -7.93 -11.50 10.98
C THR A 143 -7.04 -11.56 12.22
N PHE A 144 -6.35 -10.45 12.50
CA PHE A 144 -5.51 -10.30 13.69
C PHE A 144 -5.42 -8.84 14.13
N ASP A 145 -5.24 -8.67 15.45
CA ASP A 145 -5.09 -7.36 16.08
C ASP A 145 -3.63 -6.89 16.07
N ALA A 146 -3.43 -5.61 16.42
CA ALA A 146 -2.11 -5.08 16.67
C ALA A 146 -1.47 -5.81 17.87
N ALA A 147 -0.16 -6.05 17.79
CA ALA A 147 0.59 -6.50 18.95
C ALA A 147 0.42 -5.47 20.09
N GLU A 148 0.32 -5.98 21.33
CA GLU A 148 0.38 -5.09 22.50
C GLU A 148 1.63 -4.23 22.40
N GLN A 149 1.46 -2.90 22.44
CA GLN A 149 2.60 -2.01 22.51
C GLN A 149 3.37 -2.34 23.79
N ALA A 150 4.50 -3.01 23.65
CA ALA A 150 5.45 -3.05 24.73
C ALA A 150 5.76 -1.58 25.08
N MET A 151 5.31 -1.10 26.23
CA MET A 151 5.71 0.21 26.72
C MET A 151 7.23 0.23 26.73
N TYR A 152 7.83 1.03 25.84
CA TYR A 152 9.25 1.28 25.90
C TYR A 152 9.50 1.97 27.23
N VAL A 153 9.89 1.20 28.23
CA VAL A 153 10.44 1.71 29.46
C VAL A 153 11.90 2.04 29.15
N PRO A 154 12.28 3.33 29.06
CA PRO A 154 13.67 3.68 28.83
C PRO A 154 14.46 3.03 29.97
N ARG A 155 15.48 2.24 29.63
CA ARG A 155 16.40 1.75 30.65
C ARG A 155 16.95 2.98 31.36
N THR A 156 16.82 3.05 32.67
CA THR A 156 17.26 4.17 33.51
C THR A 156 18.73 4.53 33.30
N THR A 157 19.55 3.60 32.76
CA THR A 157 20.94 3.81 32.36
C THR A 157 21.10 4.75 31.18
N ASP A 158 20.12 4.83 30.25
CA ASP A 158 20.23 5.70 29.07
C ASP A 158 19.78 7.13 29.41
N ALA A 159 18.77 7.28 30.26
CA ALA A 159 18.32 8.58 30.77
C ALA A 159 19.40 9.25 31.64
N ALA A 160 20.12 8.48 32.45
CA ALA A 160 21.21 9.01 33.30
C ALA A 160 22.43 9.44 32.49
N ARG A 161 22.73 8.79 31.35
CA ARG A 161 23.86 9.19 30.47
C ARG A 161 23.55 10.44 29.65
N LEU A 162 22.27 10.73 29.33
CA LEU A 162 21.86 11.92 28.61
C LEU A 162 21.69 13.16 29.51
N ALA A 163 21.44 12.96 30.80
CA ALA A 163 21.20 14.05 31.76
C ALA A 163 22.46 14.71 32.31
N PHE A 164 23.65 14.16 32.13
CA PHE A 164 24.91 14.69 32.70
C PHE A 164 25.90 15.14 31.65
N ARG A 165 25.65 16.28 31.00
CA ARG A 165 26.64 17.12 30.34
C ARG A 165 26.46 18.58 30.78
N PRO A 166 27.27 19.05 31.77
CA PRO A 166 27.09 20.40 32.34
C PRO A 166 27.41 21.56 31.38
N ASN A 167 28.03 21.34 30.22
CA ASN A 167 28.45 22.42 29.31
C ASN A 167 28.41 22.04 27.83
N GLY A 168 27.34 21.34 27.37
CA GLY A 168 27.12 21.05 25.95
C GLY A 168 26.06 21.94 25.32
N PRO A 169 26.09 22.19 23.99
CA PRO A 169 25.03 22.94 23.33
C PRO A 169 23.70 22.25 23.51
N ARG A 170 22.62 23.03 23.74
CA ARG A 170 21.25 22.52 23.85
C ARG A 170 20.92 21.72 22.60
N LEU A 171 20.93 20.40 22.71
CA LEU A 171 20.39 19.53 21.68
C LEU A 171 18.87 19.65 21.72
N THR A 172 18.31 20.36 20.78
CA THR A 172 16.87 20.28 20.49
C THR A 172 16.63 18.90 19.91
N ILE A 173 16.17 17.96 20.74
CA ILE A 173 15.77 16.62 20.28
C ILE A 173 14.44 16.82 19.55
N SER A 174 14.50 16.99 18.23
CA SER A 174 13.33 16.80 17.40
C SER A 174 13.08 15.29 17.32
N TYR A 175 12.05 14.83 18.01
CA TYR A 175 11.57 13.46 17.83
C TYR A 175 10.99 13.34 16.42
N ARG A 176 11.83 12.91 15.50
CA ARG A 176 11.37 12.43 14.20
C ARG A 176 10.82 11.04 14.43
N TRP A 177 9.52 10.93 14.63
CA TRP A 177 8.83 9.66 14.67
C TRP A 177 9.07 8.96 13.34
N ARG A 178 9.98 7.98 13.33
CA ARG A 178 9.95 6.98 12.29
C ARG A 178 8.83 6.04 12.67
N SER A 179 7.66 6.21 12.05
CA SER A 179 6.68 5.13 12.05
C SER A 179 7.37 3.90 11.47
N VAL A 180 7.29 2.78 12.18
CA VAL A 180 7.59 1.49 11.58
C VAL A 180 6.38 1.21 10.68
N GLN A 181 6.39 1.84 9.51
CA GLN A 181 5.41 1.59 8.48
C GLN A 181 5.75 0.22 7.87
N SER A 182 4.75 -0.50 7.41
CA SER A 182 4.96 -1.64 6.53
C SER A 182 5.97 -1.25 5.43
N PRO A 183 6.93 -2.09 5.06
CA PRO A 183 7.95 -1.76 4.06
C PRO A 183 7.40 -1.22 2.74
N VAL A 184 6.12 -1.45 2.47
CA VAL A 184 5.42 -0.97 1.27
C VAL A 184 4.86 0.45 1.43
N ALA A 185 4.50 0.87 2.66
CA ALA A 185 3.93 2.21 2.89
C ALA A 185 5.00 3.31 2.92
N ASP A 186 6.25 2.98 3.26
CA ASP A 186 7.39 3.93 3.25
C ASP A 186 7.94 4.21 1.84
N LEU A 187 7.47 3.47 0.83
CA LEU A 187 7.91 3.66 -0.55
C LEU A 187 7.29 4.88 -1.23
N PHE A 188 6.23 5.46 -0.64
CA PHE A 188 5.49 6.54 -1.29
C PHE A 188 5.25 7.70 -0.32
N PRO A 189 5.97 8.83 -0.45
CA PRO A 189 5.66 10.03 0.31
C PRO A 189 4.23 10.49 -0.01
N THR A 190 3.48 10.89 1.00
CA THR A 190 2.16 11.48 0.78
C THR A 190 2.31 12.79 -0.01
N MET A 191 1.32 13.12 -0.86
CA MET A 191 1.34 14.33 -1.70
C MET A 191 1.59 15.63 -0.91
N THR A 192 1.35 15.63 0.40
CA THR A 192 1.62 16.76 1.31
C THR A 192 3.13 16.98 1.49
N GLU A 193 3.94 15.93 1.46
CA GLU A 193 5.39 16.02 1.61
C GLU A 193 6.07 16.47 0.31
N VAL A 194 5.56 16.06 -0.84
CA VAL A 194 6.05 16.49 -2.15
C VAL A 194 5.83 18.01 -2.36
N ARG A 195 4.72 18.59 -1.87
CA ARG A 195 4.49 20.05 -1.92
C ARG A 195 5.44 20.84 -1.02
N ARG A 196 5.86 20.31 0.12
CA ARG A 196 6.84 20.99 1.00
C ARG A 196 8.26 20.99 0.41
N ALA A 197 8.67 19.95 -0.27
CA ALA A 197 9.99 19.91 -0.91
C ALA A 197 10.14 20.92 -2.05
N ARG A 198 9.07 21.21 -2.81
CA ARG A 198 9.09 22.22 -3.88
C ARG A 198 9.21 23.67 -3.40
N HIS A 199 8.86 23.96 -2.14
CA HIS A 199 8.98 25.33 -1.59
C HIS A 199 10.36 25.65 -1.01
N LEU A 200 11.23 24.65 -0.85
CA LEU A 200 12.59 24.84 -0.30
C LEU A 200 13.69 24.98 -1.37
N HIS A 201 13.37 24.79 -2.66
CA HIS A 201 14.34 24.93 -3.77
C HIS A 201 14.07 26.14 -4.68
N GLY A 202 13.26 27.08 -4.26
CA GLY A 202 12.91 28.32 -4.98
C GLY A 202 13.26 29.59 -4.20
N ARG A 203 14.52 29.73 -3.80
CA ARG A 203 15.17 31.01 -3.47
C ARG A 203 16.66 30.89 -3.68
#